data_ffbfe7eb185144c76aed478f013e4fd4
#
_entry.id   ffbfe7eb185144c76aed478f013e4fd4
#
_cell.length_a   1.000
_cell.length_b   1.000
_cell.length_c   1.000
_cell.angle_alpha   90.00
_cell.angle_beta   90.00
_cell.angle_gamma   90.00
#
_symmetry.space_group_name_H-M   'P 1'
#
loop_
_entity.id
_entity.type
_entity.pdbx_description
1 polymer ?
#
loop_
_entity_poly.entity_id
_entity_poly.type
_entity_poly.pdbx_seq_one_letter_code
_entity_poly.pdbx_strand_id
1 'polypeptide(L)'
;FVSNHPLGGQDGVALGYVLGRHYDGKVKYLVNDLLMNLRGLAPLCIPINKTGKQAKDFPKMVEAGFQSDNQLIMFPAGLCSRRYNGVIRDLEWKKTFVVKSVQTKRDVIPVHFGGRNSDFFYNLANICKALGIKFNIAMLYLADEMFKNRHKTFTVTFGKPIPWQTFDKSKTPAE
;
A
#
# COMPACT_ATOMS: atom_id res chain seq x y z
N PHE A 1 3.38 9.07 -3.02
CA PHE A 1 2.25 8.48 -3.74
C PHE A 1 1.44 7.62 -2.80
N VAL A 2 0.14 7.87 -2.74
CA VAL A 2 -0.77 7.19 -1.81
C VAL A 2 -1.88 6.55 -2.62
N SER A 3 -1.98 5.22 -2.58
CA SER A 3 -2.87 4.45 -3.45
C SER A 3 -3.84 3.57 -2.66
N ASN A 4 -5.02 3.35 -3.23
CA ASN A 4 -5.83 2.20 -2.86
C ASN A 4 -5.09 0.89 -3.21
N HIS A 5 -5.54 -0.24 -2.64
CA HIS A 5 -4.84 -1.51 -2.74
C HIS A 5 -5.77 -2.66 -3.19
N PRO A 6 -6.32 -2.60 -4.43
CA PRO A 6 -7.35 -3.55 -4.85
C PRO A 6 -6.84 -4.98 -5.03
N LEU A 7 -5.59 -5.16 -5.48
CA LEU A 7 -5.05 -6.46 -5.89
C LEU A 7 -4.09 -7.08 -4.87
N GLY A 8 -3.47 -6.28 -4.00
CA GLY A 8 -2.66 -6.77 -2.88
C GLY A 8 -1.22 -7.15 -3.22
N GLY A 9 -0.79 -7.04 -4.46
CA GLY A 9 0.58 -7.36 -4.90
C GLY A 9 0.85 -6.80 -6.27
N GLN A 10 0.04 -7.17 -7.24
CA GLN A 10 0.18 -6.77 -8.63
C GLN A 10 0.08 -5.25 -8.82
N ASP A 11 -0.81 -4.58 -8.10
CA ASP A 11 -0.94 -3.12 -8.06
C ASP A 11 0.33 -2.45 -7.53
N GLY A 12 0.92 -3.00 -6.47
CA GLY A 12 2.19 -2.52 -5.96
C GLY A 12 3.31 -2.62 -7.00
N VAL A 13 3.46 -3.79 -7.61
CA VAL A 13 4.50 -4.02 -8.64
C VAL A 13 4.30 -3.10 -9.84
N ALA A 14 3.06 -2.97 -10.34
CA ALA A 14 2.75 -2.13 -11.48
C ALA A 14 3.02 -0.63 -11.19
N LEU A 15 2.59 -0.15 -10.02
CA LEU A 15 2.82 1.24 -9.62
C LEU A 15 4.32 1.54 -9.46
N GLY A 16 5.06 0.63 -8.85
CA GLY A 16 6.51 0.78 -8.73
C GLY A 16 7.24 0.74 -10.05
N TYR A 17 6.79 -0.07 -11.00
CA TYR A 17 7.36 -0.08 -12.35
C TYR A 17 7.13 1.25 -13.05
N VAL A 18 5.90 1.78 -13.02
CA VAL A 18 5.56 3.06 -13.67
C VAL A 18 6.35 4.20 -13.05
N LEU A 19 6.35 4.32 -11.72
CA LEU A 19 7.06 5.38 -11.02
C LEU A 19 8.58 5.19 -11.11
N GLY A 20 9.08 3.96 -11.02
CA GLY A 20 10.50 3.67 -11.16
C GLY A 20 11.05 4.09 -12.52
N ARG A 21 10.29 3.87 -13.60
CA ARG A 21 10.68 4.38 -14.92
C ARG A 21 10.64 5.90 -15.03
N HIS A 22 9.70 6.54 -14.34
CA HIS A 22 9.54 7.99 -14.41
C HIS A 22 10.57 8.75 -13.55
N TYR A 23 11.02 8.14 -12.45
CA TYR A 23 11.93 8.74 -11.48
C TYR A 23 13.30 8.03 -11.42
N ASP A 24 13.77 7.46 -12.52
CA ASP A 24 15.09 6.84 -12.65
C ASP A 24 15.42 5.83 -11.53
N GLY A 25 14.44 5.01 -11.15
CA GLY A 25 14.58 4.02 -10.09
C GLY A 25 14.52 4.57 -8.67
N LYS A 26 14.38 5.87 -8.47
CA LYS A 26 14.31 6.51 -7.16
C LYS A 26 12.91 6.32 -6.52
N VAL A 27 12.57 5.08 -6.22
CA VAL A 27 11.29 4.74 -5.57
C VAL A 27 11.52 3.80 -4.39
N LYS A 28 10.75 3.96 -3.33
CA LYS A 28 10.71 3.08 -2.16
C LYS A 28 9.26 2.84 -1.74
N TYR A 29 9.02 1.67 -1.16
CA TYR A 29 7.72 1.29 -0.61
C TYR A 29 7.75 1.34 0.90
N LEU A 30 6.73 1.92 1.51
CA LEU A 30 6.47 1.70 2.93
C LEU A 30 5.58 0.47 3.08
N VAL A 31 6.13 -0.60 3.60
CA VAL A 31 5.49 -1.93 3.60
C VAL A 31 5.54 -2.60 4.96
N ASN A 32 4.71 -3.63 5.10
CA ASN A 32 4.83 -4.60 6.18
C ASN A 32 6.14 -5.40 6.00
N ASP A 33 6.82 -5.74 7.10
CA ASP A 33 8.08 -6.47 7.14
C ASP A 33 8.07 -7.82 6.39
N LEU A 34 6.89 -8.44 6.24
CA LEU A 34 6.74 -9.68 5.47
C LEU A 34 7.31 -9.57 4.05
N LEU A 35 7.17 -8.40 3.41
CA LEU A 35 7.66 -8.16 2.04
C LEU A 35 9.19 -8.04 1.98
N MET A 36 9.86 -7.82 3.11
CA MET A 36 11.33 -7.84 3.19
C MET A 36 11.92 -9.21 2.87
N ASN A 37 11.14 -10.28 2.98
CA ASN A 37 11.57 -11.64 2.65
C ASN A 37 11.60 -11.89 1.12
N LEU A 38 11.01 -11.01 0.32
CA LEU A 38 11.05 -11.09 -1.14
C LEU A 38 12.34 -10.44 -1.65
N ARG A 39 13.37 -11.27 -1.92
CA ARG A 39 14.72 -10.82 -2.27
C ARG A 39 14.76 -9.74 -3.36
N GLY A 40 13.91 -9.85 -4.39
CA GLY A 40 13.84 -8.89 -5.49
C GLY A 40 13.22 -7.53 -5.12
N LEU A 41 12.38 -7.48 -4.09
CA LEU A 41 11.70 -6.25 -3.63
C LEU A 41 12.33 -5.64 -2.38
N ALA A 42 13.02 -6.45 -1.58
CA ALA A 42 13.59 -6.00 -0.31
C ALA A 42 14.42 -4.70 -0.42
N PRO A 43 15.27 -4.50 -1.45
CA PRO A 43 16.03 -3.26 -1.60
C PRO A 43 15.16 -2.01 -1.79
N LEU A 44 13.92 -2.18 -2.25
CA LEU A 44 12.97 -1.09 -2.48
C LEU A 44 12.04 -0.87 -1.28
N CYS A 45 12.08 -1.74 -0.26
CA CYS A 45 11.14 -1.74 0.85
C CYS A 45 11.69 -1.02 2.08
N ILE A 46 10.85 -0.23 2.73
CA ILE A 46 11.07 0.37 4.03
C ILE A 46 10.03 -0.24 4.98
N PRO A 47 10.44 -1.03 5.98
CA PRO A 47 9.51 -1.68 6.89
C PRO A 47 8.87 -0.69 7.86
N ILE A 48 7.56 -0.84 8.11
CA ILE A 48 6.78 0.05 9.00
C ILE A 48 6.23 -0.65 10.25
N ASN A 49 6.53 -1.91 10.45
CA ASN A 49 6.03 -2.67 11.61
C ASN A 49 6.78 -2.34 12.90
N LYS A 50 6.03 -2.45 14.02
CA LYS A 50 6.55 -2.18 15.36
C LYS A 50 6.91 -3.46 16.15
N THR A 51 6.87 -4.64 15.53
CA THR A 51 7.07 -5.93 16.20
C THR A 51 8.34 -6.63 15.72
N GLY A 52 9.08 -7.22 16.66
CA GLY A 52 10.30 -7.99 16.39
C GLY A 52 11.60 -7.33 16.91
N LYS A 53 12.70 -8.10 16.93
CA LYS A 53 14.01 -7.64 17.44
C LYS A 53 14.60 -6.44 16.66
N GLN A 54 14.29 -6.29 15.38
CA GLN A 54 14.76 -5.21 14.51
C GLN A 54 13.86 -3.98 14.54
N ALA A 55 12.74 -4.00 15.29
CA ALA A 55 11.76 -2.92 15.32
C ALA A 55 12.33 -1.57 15.79
N LYS A 56 13.45 -1.56 16.49
CA LYS A 56 14.10 -0.32 16.99
C LYS A 56 14.68 0.54 15.87
N ASP A 57 15.10 -0.07 14.76
CA ASP A 57 15.73 0.65 13.63
C ASP A 57 14.71 1.08 12.57
N PHE A 58 13.52 0.48 12.54
CA PHE A 58 12.50 0.81 11.56
C PHE A 58 12.07 2.29 11.56
N PRO A 59 11.87 2.94 12.71
CA PRO A 59 11.57 4.38 12.72
C PRO A 59 12.64 5.23 12.05
N LYS A 60 13.92 4.87 12.23
CA LYS A 60 15.05 5.55 11.59
C LYS A 60 15.06 5.32 10.09
N MET A 61 14.79 4.08 9.64
CA MET A 61 14.69 3.74 8.23
C MET A 61 13.54 4.48 7.55
N VAL A 62 12.39 4.59 8.20
CA VAL A 62 11.25 5.36 7.72
C VAL A 62 11.63 6.83 7.60
N GLU A 63 12.24 7.41 8.63
CA GLU A 63 12.66 8.81 8.62
C GLU A 63 13.67 9.07 7.51
N ALA A 64 14.71 8.24 7.39
CA ALA A 64 15.69 8.32 6.31
C ALA A 64 15.04 8.22 4.92
N GLY A 65 14.04 7.36 4.76
CA GLY A 65 13.27 7.25 3.52
C GLY A 65 12.54 8.55 3.17
N PHE A 66 11.91 9.18 4.16
CA PHE A 66 11.21 10.46 3.95
C PHE A 66 12.15 11.65 3.74
N GLN A 67 13.38 11.59 4.22
CA GLN A 67 14.42 12.61 4.01
C GLN A 67 15.20 12.40 2.70
N SER A 68 15.04 11.24 2.04
CA SER A 68 15.74 10.93 0.81
C SER A 68 15.05 11.54 -0.43
N ASP A 69 15.75 11.54 -1.56
CA ASP A 69 15.21 11.94 -2.87
C ASP A 69 14.24 10.90 -3.48
N ASN A 70 14.02 9.78 -2.80
CA ASN A 70 13.15 8.73 -3.32
C ASN A 70 11.68 9.15 -3.28
N GLN A 71 10.94 8.73 -4.28
CA GLN A 71 9.48 8.75 -4.26
C GLN A 71 8.97 7.62 -3.37
N LEU A 72 8.07 7.93 -2.47
CA LEU A 72 7.53 6.95 -1.53
C LEU A 72 6.16 6.48 -1.98
N ILE A 73 5.98 5.16 -2.04
CA ILE A 73 4.72 4.51 -2.37
C ILE A 73 4.12 3.94 -1.09
N MET A 74 2.88 4.31 -0.81
CA MET A 74 2.14 3.91 0.39
C MET A 74 0.77 3.37 0.03
N PHE A 75 0.39 2.30 0.72
CA PHE A 75 -0.96 1.73 0.70
C PHE A 75 -1.55 1.83 2.12
N PRO A 76 -2.25 2.94 2.44
CA PRO A 76 -2.66 3.23 3.82
C PRO A 76 -3.61 2.20 4.44
N ALA A 77 -4.36 1.49 3.62
CA ALA A 77 -5.21 0.38 4.05
C ALA A 77 -4.41 -0.78 4.69
N GLY A 78 -3.13 -0.93 4.32
CA GLY A 78 -2.21 -1.94 4.84
C GLY A 78 -2.50 -3.37 4.40
N LEU A 79 -3.68 -3.66 3.87
CA LEU A 79 -4.10 -4.91 3.25
C LEU A 79 -4.87 -4.59 1.99
N CYS A 80 -4.90 -5.55 1.05
CA CYS A 80 -5.72 -5.38 -0.15
C CYS A 80 -7.21 -5.28 0.18
N SER A 81 -7.97 -4.66 -0.74
CA SER A 81 -9.42 -4.43 -0.61
C SER A 81 -10.18 -5.68 -0.22
N ARG A 82 -11.28 -5.49 0.46
CA ARG A 82 -12.19 -6.55 0.93
C ARG A 82 -13.61 -6.29 0.42
N ARG A 83 -14.43 -7.33 0.40
CA ARG A 83 -15.85 -7.22 0.06
C ARG A 83 -16.70 -7.16 1.34
N TYR A 84 -17.41 -6.05 1.51
CA TYR A 84 -18.34 -5.81 2.61
C TYR A 84 -19.73 -5.54 2.02
N ASN A 85 -20.73 -6.33 2.39
CA ASN A 85 -22.11 -6.15 1.92
C ASN A 85 -22.21 -5.98 0.40
N GLY A 86 -21.47 -6.81 -0.36
CA GLY A 86 -21.45 -6.76 -1.82
C GLY A 86 -20.51 -5.70 -2.42
N VAL A 87 -20.04 -4.72 -1.64
CA VAL A 87 -19.16 -3.64 -2.12
C VAL A 87 -17.70 -3.99 -1.85
N ILE A 88 -16.86 -3.87 -2.88
CA ILE A 88 -15.40 -4.03 -2.77
C ILE A 88 -14.80 -2.67 -2.47
N ARG A 89 -14.08 -2.57 -1.35
CA ARG A 89 -13.41 -1.35 -0.93
C ARG A 89 -12.19 -1.66 -0.07
N ASP A 90 -11.30 -0.71 0.05
CA ASP A 90 -10.20 -0.77 0.99
C ASP A 90 -10.68 -0.83 2.43
N LEU A 91 -9.83 -1.32 3.30
CA LEU A 91 -9.99 -1.11 4.73
C LEU A 91 -9.80 0.38 5.04
N GLU A 92 -10.16 0.77 6.26
CA GLU A 92 -9.94 2.13 6.73
C GLU A 92 -8.47 2.55 6.56
N TRP A 93 -8.26 3.71 5.95
CA TRP A 93 -6.94 4.24 5.69
C TRP A 93 -6.31 4.79 6.97
N LYS A 94 -5.08 4.37 7.23
CA LYS A 94 -4.31 4.87 8.37
C LYS A 94 -3.77 6.27 8.07
N LYS A 95 -3.90 7.18 9.03
CA LYS A 95 -3.47 8.58 8.94
C LYS A 95 -1.94 8.80 8.83
N THR A 96 -1.14 7.73 8.83
CA THR A 96 0.33 7.82 8.85
C THR A 96 0.87 8.66 7.70
N PHE A 97 0.28 8.57 6.50
CA PHE A 97 0.74 9.34 5.34
C PHE A 97 0.50 10.84 5.52
N VAL A 98 -0.63 11.25 6.10
CA VAL A 98 -0.93 12.66 6.42
C VAL A 98 0.07 13.20 7.43
N VAL A 99 0.27 12.48 8.54
CA VAL A 99 1.22 12.88 9.58
C VAL A 99 2.63 13.04 9.02
N LYS A 100 3.07 12.09 8.20
CA LYS A 100 4.40 12.13 7.58
C LYS A 100 4.53 13.22 6.53
N SER A 101 3.50 13.46 5.72
CA SER A 101 3.46 14.58 4.77
C SER A 101 3.75 15.91 5.48
N VAL A 102 3.03 16.20 6.56
CA VAL A 102 3.23 17.43 7.33
C VAL A 102 4.62 17.50 7.97
N GLN A 103 5.07 16.39 8.61
CA GLN A 103 6.37 16.36 9.29
C GLN A 103 7.55 16.58 8.34
N THR A 104 7.47 16.04 7.13
CA THR A 104 8.58 16.07 6.15
C THR A 104 8.37 17.09 5.04
N LYS A 105 7.27 17.86 5.08
CA LYS A 105 6.90 18.87 4.07
C LYS A 105 6.85 18.28 2.65
N ARG A 106 6.32 17.06 2.52
CA ARG A 106 6.18 16.38 1.22
C ARG A 106 4.73 16.32 0.83
N ASP A 107 4.43 16.73 -0.39
CA ASP A 107 3.09 16.68 -0.96
C ASP A 107 2.61 15.23 -1.14
N VAL A 108 1.32 15.04 -1.12
CA VAL A 108 0.67 13.75 -1.35
C VAL A 108 0.11 13.71 -2.76
N ILE A 109 0.51 12.72 -3.54
CA ILE A 109 -0.09 12.44 -4.84
C ILE A 109 -1.04 11.25 -4.68
N PRO A 110 -2.36 11.49 -4.72
CA PRO A 110 -3.32 10.40 -4.64
C PRO A 110 -3.31 9.58 -5.93
N VAL A 111 -3.37 8.27 -5.78
CA VAL A 111 -3.39 7.32 -6.90
C VAL A 111 -4.60 6.41 -6.76
N HIS A 112 -5.34 6.25 -7.84
CA HIS A 112 -6.39 5.26 -7.93
C HIS A 112 -5.96 4.13 -8.88
N PHE A 113 -5.87 2.92 -8.35
CA PHE A 113 -5.63 1.71 -9.12
C PHE A 113 -6.95 1.00 -9.37
N GLY A 114 -7.34 0.87 -10.64
CA GLY A 114 -8.55 0.16 -11.06
C GLY A 114 -8.30 -1.35 -11.10
N GLY A 115 -9.25 -2.14 -10.61
CA GLY A 115 -9.18 -3.59 -10.64
C GLY A 115 -9.81 -4.26 -9.42
N ARG A 116 -9.92 -5.57 -9.50
CA ARG A 116 -10.42 -6.41 -8.39
C ARG A 116 -9.86 -7.82 -8.50
N ASN A 117 -9.75 -8.48 -7.36
CA ASN A 117 -9.49 -9.92 -7.28
C ASN A 117 -10.75 -10.73 -7.64
N SER A 118 -10.61 -12.05 -7.73
CA SER A 118 -11.72 -12.93 -8.02
C SER A 118 -12.74 -13.00 -6.87
N ASP A 119 -13.95 -13.43 -7.18
CA ASP A 119 -14.97 -13.66 -6.16
C ASP A 119 -14.56 -14.75 -5.17
N PHE A 120 -13.78 -15.73 -5.63
CA PHE A 120 -13.18 -16.74 -4.76
C PHE A 120 -12.32 -16.10 -3.66
N PHE A 121 -11.44 -15.18 -4.02
CA PHE A 121 -10.57 -14.48 -3.06
C PHE A 121 -11.37 -13.76 -1.97
N TYR A 122 -12.41 -13.02 -2.36
CA TYR A 122 -13.23 -12.30 -1.40
C TYR A 122 -14.10 -13.22 -0.54
N ASN A 123 -14.65 -14.29 -1.13
CA ASN A 123 -15.44 -15.29 -0.40
C ASN A 123 -14.57 -16.00 0.65
N LEU A 124 -13.37 -16.44 0.25
CA LEU A 124 -12.42 -17.07 1.17
C LEU A 124 -12.07 -16.14 2.33
N ALA A 125 -11.76 -14.87 2.04
CA ALA A 125 -11.46 -13.89 3.08
C ALA A 125 -12.64 -13.68 4.06
N ASN A 126 -13.87 -13.66 3.54
CA ASN A 126 -15.07 -13.51 4.35
C ASN A 126 -15.37 -14.76 5.19
N ILE A 127 -15.19 -15.95 4.63
CA ILE A 127 -15.35 -17.22 5.37
C ILE A 127 -14.32 -17.30 6.49
N CYS A 128 -13.04 -17.02 6.21
CA CYS A 128 -12.01 -17.02 7.25
C CYS A 128 -12.33 -16.04 8.39
N LYS A 129 -12.85 -14.85 8.04
CA LYS A 129 -13.29 -13.87 9.03
C LYS A 129 -14.48 -14.39 9.87
N ALA A 130 -15.48 -15.00 9.24
CA ALA A 130 -16.67 -15.54 9.91
C ALA A 130 -16.30 -16.69 10.88
N LEU A 131 -15.29 -17.50 10.50
CA LEU A 131 -14.77 -18.59 11.33
C LEU A 131 -13.78 -18.13 12.40
N GLY A 132 -13.53 -16.83 12.53
CA GLY A 132 -12.58 -16.28 13.52
C GLY A 132 -11.10 -16.63 13.24
N ILE A 133 -10.76 -17.05 12.02
CA ILE A 133 -9.39 -17.40 11.64
C ILE A 133 -8.55 -16.12 11.59
N LYS A 134 -7.61 -16.00 12.52
CA LYS A 134 -6.74 -14.80 12.63
C LYS A 134 -5.70 -14.71 11.52
N PHE A 135 -5.29 -15.83 10.94
CA PHE A 135 -4.34 -15.87 9.83
C PHE A 135 -5.03 -15.49 8.52
N ASN A 136 -4.43 -14.59 7.76
CA ASN A 136 -5.00 -14.14 6.48
C ASN A 136 -4.70 -15.15 5.35
N ILE A 137 -5.42 -16.27 5.35
CA ILE A 137 -5.24 -17.35 4.38
C ILE A 137 -5.39 -16.83 2.93
N ALA A 138 -6.29 -15.87 2.71
CA ALA A 138 -6.50 -15.31 1.38
C ALA A 138 -5.21 -14.70 0.77
N MET A 139 -4.26 -14.24 1.61
CA MET A 139 -2.97 -13.72 1.12
C MET A 139 -2.15 -14.78 0.36
N LEU A 140 -2.29 -16.05 0.69
CA LEU A 140 -1.57 -17.13 0.00
C LEU A 140 -2.02 -17.28 -1.46
N TYR A 141 -3.23 -16.83 -1.77
CA TYR A 141 -3.79 -16.87 -3.11
C TYR A 141 -3.48 -15.62 -3.95
N LEU A 142 -2.76 -14.64 -3.43
CA LEU A 142 -2.43 -13.43 -4.19
C LEU A 142 -1.56 -13.72 -5.42
N ALA A 143 -0.66 -14.71 -5.33
CA ALA A 143 0.11 -15.16 -6.49
C ALA A 143 -0.81 -15.77 -7.57
N ASP A 144 -1.77 -16.61 -7.17
CA ASP A 144 -2.76 -17.19 -8.08
C ASP A 144 -3.65 -16.11 -8.73
N GLU A 145 -4.10 -15.12 -7.94
CA GLU A 145 -4.84 -13.96 -8.47
C GLU A 145 -4.02 -13.17 -9.49
N MET A 146 -2.71 -13.01 -9.27
CA MET A 146 -1.81 -12.37 -10.22
C MET A 146 -1.74 -13.16 -11.54
N PHE A 147 -1.63 -14.47 -11.50
CA PHE A 147 -1.66 -15.31 -12.69
C PHE A 147 -3.00 -15.25 -13.43
N LYS A 148 -4.12 -15.23 -12.73
CA LYS A 148 -5.46 -15.05 -13.32
C LYS A 148 -5.60 -13.70 -14.04
N ASN A 149 -4.87 -12.71 -13.58
CA ASN A 149 -4.92 -11.34 -14.10
C ASN A 149 -3.89 -11.05 -15.20
N ARG A 150 -3.04 -12.02 -15.57
CA ARG A 150 -1.87 -11.81 -16.48
C ARG A 150 -2.17 -11.20 -17.84
N HIS A 151 -3.41 -11.32 -18.33
CA HIS A 151 -3.84 -10.78 -19.62
C HIS A 151 -4.84 -9.64 -19.48
N LYS A 152 -5.05 -9.12 -18.27
CA LYS A 152 -5.97 -8.02 -18.03
C LYS A 152 -5.24 -6.68 -18.10
N THR A 153 -5.95 -5.69 -18.61
CA THR A 153 -5.52 -4.29 -18.57
C THR A 153 -6.05 -3.64 -17.30
N PHE A 154 -5.19 -2.86 -16.64
CA PHE A 154 -5.55 -2.09 -15.46
C PHE A 154 -5.34 -0.60 -15.72
N THR A 155 -6.19 0.22 -15.13
CA THR A 155 -6.07 1.67 -15.20
C THR A 155 -5.44 2.19 -13.92
N VAL A 156 -4.43 3.04 -14.06
CA VAL A 156 -3.83 3.77 -12.95
C VAL A 156 -4.05 5.26 -13.19
N THR A 157 -4.73 5.91 -12.27
CA THR A 157 -5.03 7.34 -12.35
C THR A 157 -4.26 8.07 -11.26
N PHE A 158 -3.45 9.04 -11.66
CA PHE A 158 -2.73 9.94 -10.75
C PHE A 158 -3.55 11.22 -10.58
N GLY A 159 -3.86 11.56 -9.34
CA GLY A 159 -4.52 12.82 -9.02
C GLY A 159 -3.54 13.98 -8.98
N LYS A 160 -4.07 15.17 -8.80
CA LYS A 160 -3.23 16.36 -8.59
C LYS A 160 -2.52 16.28 -7.25
N PRO A 161 -1.25 16.76 -7.15
CA PRO A 161 -0.56 16.85 -5.87
C PRO A 161 -1.37 17.67 -4.86
N ILE A 162 -1.50 17.15 -3.66
CA ILE A 162 -2.12 17.83 -2.53
C ILE A 162 -0.97 18.40 -1.70
N PRO A 163 -0.82 19.73 -1.60
CA PRO A 163 0.23 20.36 -0.81
C PRO A 163 0.15 19.93 0.65
N TRP A 164 1.29 19.68 1.28
CA TRP A 164 1.36 19.25 2.68
C TRP A 164 0.69 20.25 3.64
N GLN A 165 0.67 21.54 3.28
CA GLN A 165 0.01 22.60 4.04
C GLN A 165 -1.51 22.44 4.12
N THR A 166 -2.10 21.67 3.19
CA THR A 166 -3.54 21.38 3.18
C THR A 166 -3.96 20.51 4.38
N PHE A 167 -3.02 19.75 4.94
CA PHE A 167 -3.27 18.87 6.07
C PHE A 167 -3.04 19.60 7.40
N ASP A 168 -3.90 20.54 7.70
CA ASP A 168 -3.87 21.27 8.96
C ASP A 168 -4.71 20.58 10.05
N LYS A 169 -4.73 21.19 11.25
CA LYS A 169 -5.50 20.65 12.38
C LYS A 169 -7.00 21.00 12.33
N SER A 170 -7.46 21.72 11.32
CA SER A 170 -8.88 22.12 11.18
C SER A 170 -9.77 20.95 10.74
N LYS A 171 -9.16 19.89 10.20
CA LYS A 171 -9.85 18.70 9.71
C LYS A 171 -9.47 17.46 10.51
N THR A 172 -10.42 16.55 10.64
CA THR A 172 -10.14 15.24 11.20
C THR A 172 -9.41 14.35 10.18
N PRO A 173 -8.70 13.31 10.61
CA PRO A 173 -8.05 12.37 9.66
C PRO A 173 -9.01 11.62 8.73
N ALA A 174 -10.32 11.69 8.97
CA ALA A 174 -11.36 11.08 8.14
C ALA A 174 -11.88 12.02 7.04
N GLU A 175 -11.67 13.31 7.17
CA GLU A 175 -11.96 14.38 6.21
C GLU A 175 -10.78 14.62 5.26
#